data_95d80e797428bf9288047e9a92f57539
#
_entry.id   95d80e797428bf9288047e9a92f57539
#
_cell.length_a   1.000
_cell.length_b   1.000
_cell.length_c   1.000
_cell.angle_alpha   90.00
_cell.angle_beta   90.00
_cell.angle_gamma   90.00
#
_symmetry.space_group_name_H-M   'P 1'
#
loop_
_entity.id
_entity.type
_entity.pdbx_description
1 polymer ?
#
loop_
_entity_poly.entity_id
_entity_poly.type
_entity_poly.pdbx_seq_one_letter_code
_entity_poly.pdbx_strand_id
1 'polypeptide(L)'
;MDRNNKYQDFTNLDVWKLSHELRMKVGIICKFLPDEEKYNVVNQIRRSSSSVGANIAEGHGRFHYQENIQFCRQARGSLDETRDHLIYIKDLKYIKKEGSVEHLIELCEKIKKKLNGYIAYLQKCKKD
;
A
#
# COMPACT_ATOMS: atom_id res chain seq x y z
N MET A 1 21.68 -16.08 -4.32
CA MET A 1 21.06 -14.95 -3.64
C MET A 1 21.14 -13.70 -4.49
N ASP A 2 20.09 -13.00 -4.56
CA ASP A 2 20.04 -11.83 -5.41
C ASP A 2 20.48 -10.57 -4.65
N ARG A 3 21.78 -10.38 -4.55
CA ARG A 3 22.33 -9.20 -3.89
C ARG A 3 22.05 -7.91 -4.66
N ASN A 4 21.76 -8.03 -5.97
CA ASN A 4 21.45 -6.86 -6.77
C ASN A 4 20.19 -6.15 -6.26
N ASN A 5 19.21 -6.89 -5.73
CA ASN A 5 18.03 -6.29 -5.15
C ASN A 5 18.36 -5.42 -3.93
N LYS A 6 19.41 -5.77 -3.19
CA LYS A 6 19.84 -4.99 -2.03
C LYS A 6 20.43 -3.65 -2.42
N TYR A 7 20.99 -3.57 -3.61
CA TYR A 7 21.64 -2.35 -4.10
C TYR A 7 20.73 -1.52 -4.99
N GLN A 8 19.56 -2.06 -5.36
CA GLN A 8 18.55 -1.28 -6.08
C GLN A 8 17.81 -0.41 -5.09
N ASP A 9 17.49 0.79 -5.52
CA ASP A 9 16.66 1.67 -4.72
C ASP A 9 15.24 1.12 -4.63
N PHE A 10 14.59 1.30 -3.48
CA PHE A 10 13.23 0.82 -3.29
C PHE A 10 12.26 1.40 -4.33
N THR A 11 12.56 2.59 -4.85
CA THR A 11 11.73 3.23 -5.87
C THR A 11 11.64 2.44 -7.17
N ASN A 12 12.53 1.47 -7.37
CA ASN A 12 12.51 0.58 -8.53
C ASN A 12 11.63 -0.66 -8.32
N LEU A 13 11.17 -0.90 -7.09
CA LEU A 13 10.30 -2.04 -6.81
C LEU A 13 8.88 -1.77 -7.32
N ASP A 14 8.33 -2.72 -8.09
CA ASP A 14 6.97 -2.56 -8.61
C ASP A 14 5.94 -2.40 -7.49
N VAL A 15 6.07 -3.16 -6.40
CA VAL A 15 5.14 -3.05 -5.28
C VAL A 15 5.18 -1.66 -4.66
N TRP A 16 6.35 -1.04 -4.59
CA TRP A 16 6.45 0.32 -4.07
C TRP A 16 5.82 1.32 -5.03
N LYS A 17 6.10 1.18 -6.32
CA LYS A 17 5.55 2.10 -7.34
C LYS A 17 4.02 2.10 -7.31
N LEU A 18 3.41 0.92 -7.23
CA LEU A 18 1.96 0.80 -7.17
C LEU A 18 1.40 1.35 -5.85
N SER A 19 2.11 1.12 -4.75
CA SER A 19 1.71 1.66 -3.45
C SER A 19 1.77 3.18 -3.43
N HIS A 20 2.77 3.74 -4.10
CA HIS A 20 2.89 5.20 -4.24
C HIS A 20 1.76 5.75 -5.09
N GLU A 21 1.41 5.08 -6.18
CA GLU A 21 0.27 5.46 -7.02
C GLU A 21 -1.02 5.47 -6.19
N LEU A 22 -1.23 4.44 -5.36
CA LEU A 22 -2.40 4.37 -4.47
C LEU A 22 -2.42 5.57 -3.53
N ARG A 23 -1.29 5.87 -2.90
CA ARG A 23 -1.18 6.98 -1.97
C ARG A 23 -1.54 8.30 -2.63
N MET A 24 -1.03 8.54 -3.83
CA MET A 24 -1.30 9.77 -4.58
C MET A 24 -2.78 9.90 -4.93
N LYS A 25 -3.39 8.82 -5.41
CA LYS A 25 -4.80 8.82 -5.80
C LYS A 25 -5.72 8.95 -4.59
N VAL A 26 -5.37 8.34 -3.45
CA VAL A 26 -6.10 8.52 -2.20
C VAL A 26 -6.06 10.00 -1.77
N GLY A 27 -4.90 10.63 -1.90
CA GLY A 27 -4.78 12.06 -1.60
C GLY A 27 -5.72 12.92 -2.41
N ILE A 28 -5.91 12.58 -3.68
CA ILE A 28 -6.83 13.30 -4.56
C ILE A 28 -8.28 13.09 -4.11
N ILE A 29 -8.66 11.83 -3.86
CA ILE A 29 -10.03 11.49 -3.44
C ILE A 29 -10.41 12.21 -2.14
N CYS A 30 -9.46 12.33 -1.20
CA CYS A 30 -9.72 12.97 0.09
C CYS A 30 -10.18 14.42 -0.05
N LYS A 31 -9.79 15.09 -1.13
CA LYS A 31 -10.20 16.49 -1.37
C LYS A 31 -11.69 16.62 -1.65
N PHE A 32 -12.36 15.53 -2.02
CA PHE A 32 -13.78 15.54 -2.35
C PHE A 32 -14.66 15.01 -1.22
N LEU A 33 -14.07 14.62 -0.08
CA LEU A 33 -14.81 14.14 1.07
C LEU A 33 -15.34 15.30 1.89
N PRO A 34 -16.49 15.15 2.57
CA PRO A 34 -17.06 16.23 3.36
C PRO A 34 -16.19 16.57 4.57
N ASP A 35 -16.30 17.82 5.04
CA ASP A 35 -15.50 18.31 6.16
C ASP A 35 -15.68 17.48 7.43
N GLU A 36 -16.86 16.91 7.63
CA GLU A 36 -17.13 16.07 8.80
C GLU A 36 -16.23 14.83 8.87
N GLU A 37 -15.65 14.41 7.73
CA GLU A 37 -14.74 13.26 7.68
C GLU A 37 -13.27 13.65 7.83
N LYS A 38 -12.97 14.93 7.92
CA LYS A 38 -11.58 15.42 7.94
C LYS A 38 -10.74 14.78 9.04
N TYR A 39 -11.31 14.65 10.23
CA TYR A 39 -10.61 14.09 11.39
C TYR A 39 -10.99 12.64 11.66
N ASN A 40 -11.66 12.01 10.71
CA ASN A 40 -12.08 10.62 10.77
C ASN A 40 -11.46 9.84 9.60
N VAL A 41 -12.25 9.48 8.58
CA VAL A 41 -11.75 8.62 7.50
C VAL A 41 -10.64 9.28 6.69
N VAL A 42 -10.68 10.60 6.50
CA VAL A 42 -9.61 11.31 5.76
C VAL A 42 -8.28 11.11 6.47
N ASN A 43 -8.24 11.34 7.76
CA ASN A 43 -7.01 11.18 8.55
C ASN A 43 -6.53 9.74 8.52
N GLN A 44 -7.44 8.79 8.71
CA GLN A 44 -7.12 7.38 8.78
C GLN A 44 -6.63 6.81 7.44
N ILE A 45 -7.29 7.16 6.34
CA ILE A 45 -6.91 6.62 5.04
C ILE A 45 -5.60 7.24 4.53
N ARG A 46 -5.36 8.51 4.86
CA ARG A 46 -4.07 9.14 4.52
C ARG A 46 -2.93 8.42 5.24
N ARG A 47 -3.14 8.09 6.51
CA ARG A 47 -2.13 7.38 7.29
C ARG A 47 -1.92 5.97 6.77
N SER A 48 -2.98 5.19 6.56
CA SER A 48 -2.85 3.81 6.13
C SER A 48 -2.26 3.72 4.72
N SER A 49 -2.69 4.57 3.79
CA SER A 49 -2.16 4.51 2.43
C SER A 49 -0.70 4.92 2.34
N SER A 50 -0.26 5.87 3.18
CA SER A 50 1.15 6.24 3.23
C SER A 50 2.00 5.15 3.88
N SER A 51 1.43 4.41 4.80
CA SER A 51 2.14 3.36 5.53
C SER A 51 2.48 2.15 4.64
N VAL A 52 1.71 1.90 3.58
CA VAL A 52 1.99 0.78 2.68
C VAL A 52 3.39 0.91 2.07
N GLY A 53 3.62 1.98 1.34
CA GLY A 53 4.92 2.23 0.68
C GLY A 53 6.04 2.45 1.68
N ALA A 54 5.75 3.13 2.80
CA ALA A 54 6.75 3.38 3.82
C ALA A 54 7.30 2.08 4.41
N ASN A 55 6.43 1.10 4.68
CA ASN A 55 6.87 -0.19 5.20
C ASN A 55 7.64 -1.00 4.14
N ILE A 56 7.25 -0.93 2.89
CA ILE A 56 7.98 -1.58 1.81
C ILE A 56 9.40 -1.00 1.72
N ALA A 57 9.51 0.33 1.75
CA ALA A 57 10.81 1.02 1.69
C ALA A 57 11.68 0.67 2.90
N GLU A 58 11.08 0.70 4.09
CA GLU A 58 11.79 0.37 5.33
C GLU A 58 12.34 -1.05 5.29
N GLY A 59 11.51 -2.01 4.88
CA GLY A 59 11.92 -3.41 4.80
C GLY A 59 13.04 -3.62 3.78
N HIS A 60 12.94 -2.96 2.63
CA HIS A 60 13.96 -3.07 1.59
C HIS A 60 15.32 -2.57 2.09
N GLY A 61 15.32 -1.57 2.99
CA GLY A 61 16.54 -1.04 3.56
C GLY A 61 17.17 -1.91 4.65
N ARG A 62 16.50 -2.98 5.07
CA ARG A 62 17.04 -3.87 6.10
C ARG A 62 18.00 -4.88 5.50
N PHE A 63 18.98 -5.28 6.30
CA PHE A 63 19.99 -6.24 5.85
C PHE A 63 19.43 -7.65 5.71
N HIS A 64 18.59 -8.08 6.65
CA HIS A 64 18.09 -9.45 6.69
C HIS A 64 16.76 -9.59 5.99
N TYR A 65 16.63 -10.68 5.21
CA TYR A 65 15.38 -10.96 4.49
C TYR A 65 14.20 -11.13 5.44
N GLN A 66 14.43 -11.71 6.63
CA GLN A 66 13.36 -11.90 7.60
C GLN A 66 12.77 -10.55 8.06
N GLU A 67 13.62 -9.56 8.27
CA GLU A 67 13.15 -8.23 8.64
C GLU A 67 12.34 -7.60 7.49
N ASN A 68 12.82 -7.75 6.26
CA ASN A 68 12.10 -7.26 5.09
C ASN A 68 10.71 -7.90 5.00
N ILE A 69 10.63 -9.22 5.21
CA ILE A 69 9.36 -9.94 5.21
C ILE A 69 8.40 -9.36 6.26
N GLN A 70 8.89 -9.08 7.46
CA GLN A 70 8.06 -8.52 8.53
C GLN A 70 7.49 -7.16 8.15
N PHE A 71 8.32 -6.29 7.57
CA PHE A 71 7.84 -4.98 7.10
C PHE A 71 6.84 -5.12 5.94
N CYS A 72 7.03 -6.09 5.06
CA CYS A 72 6.07 -6.37 4.00
C CYS A 72 4.73 -6.83 4.55
N ARG A 73 4.74 -7.62 5.63
CA ARG A 73 3.50 -8.03 6.30
C ARG A 73 2.78 -6.84 6.93
N GLN A 74 3.53 -5.90 7.51
CA GLN A 74 2.94 -4.67 8.02
C GLN A 74 2.34 -3.83 6.88
N ALA A 75 3.04 -3.75 5.75
CA ALA A 75 2.53 -3.07 4.56
C ALA A 75 1.22 -3.71 4.10
N ARG A 76 1.14 -5.04 4.12
CA ARG A 76 -0.07 -5.76 3.71
C ARG A 76 -1.24 -5.44 4.63
N GLY A 77 -0.99 -5.34 5.94
CA GLY A 77 -2.01 -4.93 6.89
C GLY A 77 -2.51 -3.51 6.65
N SER A 78 -1.58 -2.58 6.38
CA SER A 78 -1.94 -1.19 6.05
C SER A 78 -2.74 -1.12 4.76
N LEU A 79 -2.43 -1.99 3.81
CA LEU A 79 -3.15 -2.07 2.54
C LEU A 79 -4.60 -2.52 2.75
N ASP A 80 -4.80 -3.54 3.58
CA ASP A 80 -6.15 -4.00 3.92
C ASP A 80 -6.93 -2.92 4.66
N GLU A 81 -6.28 -2.17 5.54
CA GLU A 81 -6.91 -1.04 6.23
C GLU A 81 -7.33 0.04 5.24
N THR A 82 -6.47 0.35 4.26
CA THR A 82 -6.81 1.32 3.20
C THR A 82 -8.02 0.86 2.41
N ARG A 83 -8.06 -0.41 2.07
CA ARG A 83 -9.19 -0.99 1.33
C ARG A 83 -10.48 -0.91 2.15
N ASP A 84 -10.40 -1.17 3.45
CA ASP A 84 -11.54 -1.03 4.35
C ASP A 84 -12.11 0.39 4.32
N HIS A 85 -11.25 1.40 4.41
CA HIS A 85 -11.69 2.79 4.36
C HIS A 85 -12.28 3.16 3.01
N LEU A 86 -11.73 2.62 1.93
CA LEU A 86 -12.27 2.86 0.59
C LEU A 86 -13.68 2.28 0.44
N ILE A 87 -13.92 1.11 1.03
CA ILE A 87 -15.24 0.50 1.01
C ILE A 87 -16.24 1.38 1.78
N TYR A 88 -15.83 1.92 2.92
CA TYR A 88 -16.64 2.86 3.70
C TYR A 88 -17.00 4.09 2.86
N ILE A 89 -16.01 4.69 2.19
CA ILE A 89 -16.22 5.86 1.33
C ILE A 89 -17.18 5.53 0.21
N LYS A 90 -17.03 4.35 -0.40
CA LYS A 90 -17.90 3.90 -1.47
C LYS A 90 -19.34 3.74 -0.99
N ASP A 91 -19.52 3.08 0.15
CA ASP A 91 -20.85 2.78 0.68
C ASP A 91 -21.61 4.03 1.07
N LEU A 92 -20.91 5.08 1.54
CA LEU A 92 -21.52 6.36 1.86
C LEU A 92 -21.75 7.24 0.63
N LYS A 93 -21.27 6.79 -0.54
CA LYS A 93 -21.50 7.48 -1.81
C LYS A 93 -20.99 8.92 -1.81
N TYR A 94 -19.86 9.13 -1.12
CA TYR A 94 -19.25 10.46 -1.05
C TYR A 94 -18.67 10.94 -2.37
N ILE A 95 -18.21 10.04 -3.22
CA ILE A 95 -17.55 10.39 -4.47
C ILE A 95 -18.52 10.19 -5.61
N LYS A 96 -18.79 11.29 -6.34
CA LYS A 96 -19.80 11.29 -7.39
C LYS A 96 -19.32 10.65 -8.69
N LYS A 97 -18.03 10.72 -8.97
CA LYS A 97 -17.47 10.14 -10.20
C LYS A 97 -17.53 8.62 -10.11
N GLU A 98 -18.39 8.03 -10.96
CA GLU A 98 -18.60 6.61 -10.98
C GLU A 98 -17.33 5.85 -11.28
N GLY A 99 -17.07 4.78 -10.55
CA GLY A 99 -15.93 3.90 -10.77
C GLY A 99 -14.62 4.34 -10.14
N SER A 100 -14.52 5.58 -9.65
CA SER A 100 -13.23 6.08 -9.14
C SER A 100 -12.81 5.41 -7.84
N VAL A 101 -13.75 5.16 -6.92
CA VAL A 101 -13.44 4.46 -5.67
C VAL A 101 -13.20 2.98 -5.93
N GLU A 102 -14.04 2.38 -6.76
CA GLU A 102 -13.89 0.97 -7.17
C GLU A 102 -12.53 0.72 -7.80
N HIS A 103 -12.05 1.66 -8.62
CA HIS A 103 -10.72 1.57 -9.21
C HIS A 103 -9.62 1.47 -8.13
N LEU A 104 -9.75 2.25 -7.06
CA LEU A 104 -8.77 2.22 -5.97
C LEU A 104 -8.88 0.94 -5.14
N ILE A 105 -10.08 0.42 -4.95
CA ILE A 105 -10.27 -0.86 -4.28
C ILE A 105 -9.59 -1.98 -5.08
N GLU A 106 -9.77 -1.97 -6.41
CA GLU A 106 -9.12 -2.94 -7.29
C GLU A 106 -7.60 -2.78 -7.26
N LEU A 107 -7.11 -1.55 -7.17
CA LEU A 107 -5.67 -1.28 -7.06
C LEU A 107 -5.12 -1.88 -5.77
N CYS A 108 -5.85 -1.77 -4.66
CA CYS A 108 -5.44 -2.42 -3.41
C CYS A 108 -5.30 -3.94 -3.58
N GLU A 109 -6.25 -4.56 -4.28
CA GLU A 109 -6.22 -6.00 -4.52
C GLU A 109 -5.04 -6.39 -5.42
N LYS A 110 -4.76 -5.60 -6.43
CA LYS A 110 -3.60 -5.80 -7.31
C LYS A 110 -2.29 -5.70 -6.54
N ILE A 111 -2.17 -4.69 -5.69
CA ILE A 111 -0.98 -4.49 -4.87
C ILE A 111 -0.79 -5.68 -3.92
N LYS A 112 -1.88 -6.13 -3.30
CA LYS A 112 -1.82 -7.27 -2.36
C LYS A 112 -1.28 -8.51 -3.03
N LYS A 113 -1.74 -8.80 -4.25
CA LYS A 113 -1.26 -9.94 -5.03
C LYS A 113 0.24 -9.84 -5.29
N LYS A 114 0.69 -8.67 -5.74
CA LYS A 114 2.11 -8.45 -6.01
C LYS A 114 2.95 -8.50 -4.73
N LEU A 115 2.42 -7.96 -3.65
CA LEU A 115 3.12 -7.97 -2.37
C LEU A 115 3.27 -9.40 -1.83
N ASN A 116 2.23 -10.21 -1.97
CA ASN A 116 2.31 -11.63 -1.59
C ASN A 116 3.37 -12.35 -2.41
N GLY A 117 3.47 -12.05 -3.71
CA GLY A 117 4.52 -12.60 -4.57
C GLY A 117 5.91 -12.16 -4.13
N TYR A 118 6.05 -10.90 -3.76
CA TYR A 118 7.34 -10.38 -3.29
C TYR A 118 7.74 -11.04 -1.96
N ILE A 119 6.79 -11.21 -1.04
CA ILE A 119 7.05 -11.92 0.23
C ILE A 119 7.52 -13.36 -0.06
N ALA A 120 6.86 -14.06 -0.99
CA ALA A 120 7.24 -15.41 -1.36
C ALA A 120 8.67 -15.45 -1.93
N TYR A 121 9.01 -14.47 -2.76
CA TYR A 121 10.37 -14.33 -3.29
C TYR A 121 11.39 -14.15 -2.15
N LEU A 122 11.10 -13.27 -1.20
CA LEU A 122 11.99 -13.03 -0.07
C LEU A 122 12.16 -14.27 0.80
N GLN A 123 11.10 -15.06 0.95
CA GLN A 123 11.18 -16.31 1.70
C GLN A 123 12.11 -17.32 1.04
N LYS A 124 12.13 -17.36 -0.30
CA LYS A 124 13.09 -18.18 -1.04
C LYS A 124 14.52 -17.69 -0.84
N CYS A 125 14.72 -16.37 -0.90
CA CYS A 125 16.04 -15.79 -0.66
C CYS A 125 16.55 -16.11 0.73
N LYS A 126 15.66 -16.10 1.72
CA LYS A 126 16.02 -16.37 3.12
C LYS A 126 16.53 -17.80 3.31
N LYS A 127 16.02 -18.75 2.53
CA LYS A 127 16.41 -20.16 2.65
C LYS A 127 17.80 -20.44 2.09
N ASP A 128 18.28 -19.56 1.25
CA ASP A 128 19.60 -19.71 0.64
C ASP A 128 20.70 -19.20 1.56
#